data_c4cda55c4d7fac8b9e7cfbd1423b036e
#
_entry.id   c4cda55c4d7fac8b9e7cfbd1423b036e
#
_cell.length_a   1.000
_cell.length_b   1.000
_cell.length_c   1.000
_cell.angle_alpha   90.00
_cell.angle_beta   90.00
_cell.angle_gamma   90.00
#
_symmetry.space_group_name_H-M   'P 1'
#
loop_
_entity.id
_entity.type
_entity.pdbx_description
1 polymer ?
#
loop_
_entity_poly.entity_id
_entity_poly.type
_entity_poly.pdbx_seq_one_letter_code
_entity_poly.pdbx_strand_id
1 'polypeptide(L)'
;MSSSDQTRLLIVEDVPQVAQYIRGLLNAQSKVKLLDVLTDGSRAASVIQELRPDVVLVDALLQGRVKGPKVVEQINEAALAVPVIVLTVPQNPIEIDVEKGIHGVLSMPFSGFDLMTRIATARKDFEAHQATTSTKVMTVFAPKGGVGKTTIAFNLAVALGQLELRTVLIDGSLQFGDLRSLLKVPADAPSILDLPTDRIAESDLGDVLWRDPSGIDILLAPPRIEMAEMLTSRDVDKVLSLLRRVYGAIVIDMPSHLNDINLAFLDASDAIVEIVTYDSTTIHNTVAMADTFRSIGYPATKVRYLINRADSPGGIDAIDLERALGRVPEHRVVSDGLLVVQSNNEGVPFVLANPAAPISVDIKRVAAELIDADRLATAATRA
;
A
#
# COMPACT_ATOMS: atom_id res chain seq x y z
N MET A 1 3.70 30.71 -19.60
CA MET A 1 4.13 29.83 -18.52
C MET A 1 2.94 29.69 -17.59
N SER A 2 2.38 28.51 -17.51
CA SER A 2 1.15 28.22 -16.77
C SER A 2 1.40 28.32 -15.26
N SER A 3 0.45 28.85 -14.49
CA SER A 3 0.50 29.07 -13.03
C SER A 3 0.53 27.77 -12.19
N SER A 4 0.73 26.62 -12.80
CA SER A 4 0.67 25.28 -12.16
C SER A 4 2.04 24.75 -11.67
N ASP A 5 3.14 25.50 -11.84
CA ASP A 5 4.49 25.00 -11.55
C ASP A 5 5.15 25.62 -10.30
N GLN A 6 4.40 26.38 -9.48
CA GLN A 6 4.92 27.01 -8.26
C GLN A 6 4.43 26.29 -7.01
N THR A 7 5.36 25.87 -6.14
CA THR A 7 5.05 25.31 -4.83
C THR A 7 4.43 26.39 -3.93
N ARG A 8 3.25 26.09 -3.37
CA ARG A 8 2.47 27.01 -2.55
C ARG A 8 2.83 26.82 -1.07
N LEU A 9 3.47 27.83 -0.47
CA LEU A 9 3.96 27.82 0.90
C LEU A 9 3.05 28.62 1.82
N LEU A 10 2.66 28.04 2.95
CA LEU A 10 2.06 28.72 4.10
C LEU A 10 3.08 28.78 5.25
N ILE A 11 3.16 29.91 5.95
CA ILE A 11 4.08 30.10 7.09
C ILE A 11 3.25 30.37 8.34
N VAL A 12 3.61 29.73 9.46
CA VAL A 12 3.10 30.02 10.80
C VAL A 12 4.27 30.54 11.64
N GLU A 13 4.33 31.87 11.82
CA GLU A 13 5.46 32.58 12.42
C GLU A 13 5.00 33.89 13.01
N ASP A 14 5.22 34.09 14.31
CA ASP A 14 4.75 35.27 15.02
C ASP A 14 5.83 36.37 15.24
N VAL A 15 7.08 36.10 14.88
CA VAL A 15 8.18 37.08 14.91
C VAL A 15 8.30 37.78 13.54
N PRO A 16 7.94 39.08 13.44
CA PRO A 16 7.92 39.78 12.16
C PRO A 16 9.25 39.78 11.40
N GLN A 17 10.36 39.83 12.14
CA GLN A 17 11.71 39.83 11.57
C GLN A 17 12.06 38.52 10.89
N VAL A 18 11.64 37.39 11.48
CA VAL A 18 11.83 36.05 10.90
C VAL A 18 10.96 35.90 9.67
N ALA A 19 9.68 36.28 9.75
CA ALA A 19 8.79 36.28 8.60
C ALA A 19 9.32 37.11 7.43
N GLN A 20 9.86 38.31 7.72
CA GLN A 20 10.45 39.17 6.70
C GLN A 20 11.75 38.59 6.12
N TYR A 21 12.59 37.95 6.96
CA TYR A 21 13.77 37.25 6.50
C TYR A 21 13.40 36.13 5.50
N ILE A 22 12.42 35.29 5.84
CA ILE A 22 11.96 34.19 4.94
C ILE A 22 11.39 34.76 3.65
N ARG A 23 10.57 35.82 3.71
CA ARG A 23 10.05 36.51 2.51
C ARG A 23 11.21 37.05 1.62
N GLY A 24 12.28 37.56 2.23
CA GLY A 24 13.45 38.01 1.48
C GLY A 24 14.20 36.91 0.75
N LEU A 25 14.18 35.68 1.28
CA LEU A 25 14.75 34.50 0.62
C LEU A 25 13.87 33.96 -0.54
N LEU A 26 12.56 34.22 -0.49
CA LEU A 26 11.57 33.85 -1.50
C LEU A 26 11.44 34.97 -2.55
N ASN A 27 12.52 35.30 -3.25
CA ASN A 27 12.51 36.36 -4.26
C ASN A 27 11.76 35.95 -5.54
N ALA A 28 11.62 36.93 -6.50
CA ALA A 28 10.84 36.75 -7.73
C ALA A 28 11.30 35.63 -8.69
N GLN A 29 12.44 35.01 -8.43
CA GLN A 29 12.97 33.88 -9.20
C GLN A 29 12.72 32.52 -8.53
N SER A 30 12.16 32.49 -7.31
CA SER A 30 11.86 31.24 -6.63
C SER A 30 10.66 30.52 -7.25
N LYS A 31 10.75 29.20 -7.36
CA LYS A 31 9.62 28.34 -7.73
C LYS A 31 8.61 28.17 -6.58
N VAL A 32 8.70 28.99 -5.55
CA VAL A 32 7.83 28.95 -4.36
C VAL A 32 7.00 30.21 -4.29
N LYS A 33 5.69 30.06 -4.15
CA LYS A 33 4.72 31.14 -3.94
C LYS A 33 4.30 31.15 -2.47
N LEU A 34 4.63 32.21 -1.76
CA LEU A 34 4.12 32.44 -0.41
C LEU A 34 2.61 32.79 -0.49
N LEU A 35 1.76 31.98 0.18
CA LEU A 35 0.31 32.21 0.25
C LEU A 35 -0.03 33.23 1.34
N ASP A 36 0.44 32.95 2.57
CA ASP A 36 0.18 33.79 3.73
C ASP A 36 1.22 33.54 4.84
N VAL A 37 1.25 34.43 5.85
CA VAL A 37 2.00 34.27 7.07
C VAL A 37 1.06 34.45 8.26
N LEU A 38 0.80 33.37 8.98
CA LEU A 38 -0.06 33.36 10.16
C LEU A 38 0.78 33.66 11.41
N THR A 39 0.35 34.66 12.17
CA THR A 39 0.93 34.99 13.48
C THR A 39 0.24 34.27 14.64
N ASP A 40 -0.88 33.59 14.37
CA ASP A 40 -1.66 32.82 15.35
C ASP A 40 -1.78 31.35 14.88
N GLY A 41 -1.09 30.47 15.57
CA GLY A 41 -1.11 29.04 15.28
C GLY A 41 -2.48 28.37 15.40
N SER A 42 -3.42 28.94 16.18
CA SER A 42 -4.76 28.39 16.34
C SER A 42 -5.58 28.38 15.05
N ARG A 43 -5.22 29.21 14.07
CA ARG A 43 -5.88 29.32 12.77
C ARG A 43 -5.26 28.43 11.71
N ALA A 44 -4.16 27.74 12.00
CA ALA A 44 -3.40 27.00 10.99
C ALA A 44 -4.25 25.96 10.27
N ALA A 45 -4.96 25.10 11.01
CA ALA A 45 -5.77 24.03 10.42
C ALA A 45 -6.86 24.56 9.47
N SER A 46 -7.61 25.60 9.87
CA SER A 46 -8.67 26.18 9.03
C SER A 46 -8.13 26.85 7.77
N VAL A 47 -7.00 27.55 7.88
CA VAL A 47 -6.37 28.22 6.73
C VAL A 47 -5.73 27.20 5.77
N ILE A 48 -5.17 26.09 6.27
CA ILE A 48 -4.69 24.98 5.43
C ILE A 48 -5.83 24.38 4.61
N GLN A 49 -7.01 24.17 5.21
CA GLN A 49 -8.19 23.66 4.49
C GLN A 49 -8.68 24.62 3.41
N GLU A 50 -8.65 25.93 3.68
CA GLU A 50 -9.09 26.98 2.76
C GLU A 50 -8.09 27.18 1.62
N LEU A 51 -6.82 27.41 1.95
CA LEU A 51 -5.79 27.77 0.98
C LEU A 51 -5.14 26.57 0.28
N ARG A 52 -5.24 25.36 0.87
CA ARG A 52 -4.62 24.13 0.36
C ARG A 52 -3.16 24.34 -0.07
N PRO A 53 -2.25 24.70 0.86
CA PRO A 53 -0.84 24.84 0.54
C PRO A 53 -0.20 23.50 0.19
N ASP A 54 0.90 23.53 -0.59
CA ASP A 54 1.70 22.34 -0.92
C ASP A 54 2.72 22.02 0.19
N VAL A 55 3.02 22.98 1.08
CA VAL A 55 3.90 22.82 2.23
C VAL A 55 3.60 23.89 3.28
N VAL A 56 3.74 23.52 4.55
CA VAL A 56 3.59 24.44 5.69
C VAL A 56 4.92 24.53 6.44
N LEU A 57 5.37 25.75 6.73
CA LEU A 57 6.51 26.04 7.60
C LEU A 57 5.99 26.54 8.94
N VAL A 58 6.33 25.88 10.05
CA VAL A 58 5.85 26.19 11.40
C VAL A 58 7.03 26.52 12.30
N ASP A 59 7.04 27.70 12.92
CA ASP A 59 8.05 28.00 13.94
C ASP A 59 7.77 27.20 15.23
N ALA A 60 8.78 26.45 15.68
CA ALA A 60 8.72 25.72 16.95
C ALA A 60 8.58 26.61 18.17
N LEU A 61 9.07 27.87 18.07
CA LEU A 61 9.18 28.81 19.17
C LEU A 61 8.05 29.84 19.24
N LEU A 62 6.91 29.58 18.54
CA LEU A 62 5.74 30.45 18.60
C LEU A 62 5.41 30.90 20.02
N GLN A 63 5.21 32.20 20.22
CA GLN A 63 4.89 32.81 21.53
C GLN A 63 3.41 32.82 21.84
N GLY A 64 2.54 32.64 20.82
CA GLY A 64 1.09 32.65 20.91
C GLY A 64 0.47 31.63 21.86
N ARG A 65 -0.87 31.57 21.89
CA ARG A 65 -1.66 30.60 22.71
C ARG A 65 -1.35 29.15 22.34
N VAL A 66 -1.11 28.88 21.04
CA VAL A 66 -0.77 27.57 20.53
C VAL A 66 0.69 27.58 20.15
N LYS A 67 1.48 26.73 20.77
CA LYS A 67 2.92 26.59 20.51
C LYS A 67 3.16 25.79 19.23
N GLY A 68 4.32 25.99 18.58
CA GLY A 68 4.64 25.34 17.31
C GLY A 68 4.45 23.84 17.28
N PRO A 69 4.97 23.05 18.24
CA PRO A 69 4.71 21.61 18.29
C PRO A 69 3.23 21.24 18.38
N LYS A 70 2.41 22.04 19.09
CA LYS A 70 0.95 21.78 19.16
C LYS A 70 0.24 22.15 17.87
N VAL A 71 0.75 23.11 17.09
CA VAL A 71 0.24 23.40 15.73
C VAL A 71 0.48 22.19 14.82
N VAL A 72 1.67 21.60 14.86
CA VAL A 72 2.02 20.41 14.09
C VAL A 72 1.09 19.24 14.46
N GLU A 73 0.91 18.99 15.76
CA GLU A 73 0.01 17.97 16.28
C GLU A 73 -1.44 18.17 15.79
N GLN A 74 -1.96 19.41 15.86
CA GLN A 74 -3.32 19.73 15.36
C GLN A 74 -3.46 19.51 13.84
N ILE A 75 -2.43 19.82 13.03
CA ILE A 75 -2.41 19.56 11.60
C ILE A 75 -2.46 18.04 11.34
N ASN A 76 -1.70 17.26 12.11
CA ASN A 76 -1.64 15.81 12.01
C ASN A 76 -2.95 15.15 12.47
N GLU A 77 -3.48 15.55 13.64
CA GLU A 77 -4.77 15.06 14.17
C GLU A 77 -5.94 15.36 13.22
N ALA A 78 -5.93 16.52 12.57
CA ALA A 78 -6.93 16.88 11.56
C ALA A 78 -6.74 16.14 10.22
N ALA A 79 -5.77 15.25 10.11
CA ALA A 79 -5.45 14.49 8.90
C ALA A 79 -5.32 15.36 7.64
N LEU A 80 -4.75 16.56 7.79
CA LEU A 80 -4.53 17.46 6.67
C LEU A 80 -3.33 16.95 5.85
N ALA A 81 -3.61 16.61 4.59
CA ALA A 81 -2.63 16.02 3.67
C ALA A 81 -1.64 17.10 3.16
N VAL A 82 -0.76 17.57 4.05
CA VAL A 82 0.27 18.58 3.75
C VAL A 82 1.54 18.31 4.54
N PRO A 83 2.72 18.34 3.91
CA PRO A 83 4.00 18.23 4.62
C PRO A 83 4.27 19.45 5.49
N VAL A 84 4.69 19.20 6.74
CA VAL A 84 5.07 20.26 7.67
C VAL A 84 6.58 20.25 7.88
N ILE A 85 7.20 21.44 7.70
CA ILE A 85 8.59 21.70 8.02
C ILE A 85 8.60 22.54 9.30
N VAL A 86 9.37 22.11 10.31
CA VAL A 86 9.52 22.84 11.56
C VAL A 86 10.74 23.73 11.49
N LEU A 87 10.54 25.02 11.72
CA LEU A 87 11.61 26.01 11.90
C LEU A 87 12.06 25.99 13.35
N THR A 88 13.37 25.96 13.59
CA THR A 88 13.95 25.91 14.94
C THR A 88 15.29 26.64 15.01
N VAL A 89 15.94 26.57 16.17
CA VAL A 89 17.27 27.12 16.43
C VAL A 89 18.19 26.03 16.98
N PRO A 90 19.53 26.13 16.86
CA PRO A 90 20.46 25.10 17.35
C PRO A 90 20.31 24.76 18.84
N GLN A 91 19.80 25.71 19.64
CA GLN A 91 19.57 25.52 21.08
C GLN A 91 18.32 24.73 21.40
N ASN A 92 17.42 24.52 20.40
CA ASN A 92 16.20 23.73 20.52
C ASN A 92 16.16 22.69 19.38
N PRO A 93 16.98 21.62 19.43
CA PRO A 93 17.02 20.63 18.38
C PRO A 93 15.70 19.88 18.29
N ILE A 94 15.21 19.71 17.07
CA ILE A 94 14.02 18.93 16.75
C ILE A 94 14.42 17.91 15.70
N GLU A 95 13.92 16.68 15.84
CA GLU A 95 14.15 15.61 14.87
C GLU A 95 12.94 15.49 13.92
N ILE A 96 13.21 14.97 12.72
CA ILE A 96 12.16 14.61 11.78
C ILE A 96 11.44 13.39 12.34
N ASP A 97 10.12 13.48 12.45
CA ASP A 97 9.23 12.43 12.95
C ASP A 97 7.93 12.47 12.16
N VAL A 98 7.89 11.67 11.11
CA VAL A 98 6.76 11.65 10.15
C VAL A 98 5.47 11.19 10.82
N GLU A 99 5.55 10.28 11.79
CA GLU A 99 4.38 9.80 12.54
C GLU A 99 3.74 10.93 13.37
N LYS A 100 4.56 11.86 13.88
CA LYS A 100 4.09 13.08 14.57
C LYS A 100 3.81 14.24 13.62
N GLY A 101 3.90 14.03 12.31
CA GLY A 101 3.63 15.06 11.30
C GLY A 101 4.78 16.01 11.01
N ILE A 102 6.02 15.70 11.44
CA ILE A 102 7.22 16.50 11.15
C ILE A 102 7.97 15.91 9.96
N HIS A 103 7.78 16.50 8.78
CA HIS A 103 8.36 16.00 7.51
C HIS A 103 9.69 16.67 7.14
N GLY A 104 10.08 17.70 7.87
CA GLY A 104 11.34 18.37 7.68
C GLY A 104 11.66 19.31 8.85
N VAL A 105 12.95 19.58 9.05
CA VAL A 105 13.42 20.54 10.05
C VAL A 105 14.40 21.51 9.39
N LEU A 106 14.28 22.79 9.71
CA LEU A 106 15.13 23.86 9.21
C LEU A 106 15.62 24.69 10.40
N SER A 107 16.93 24.68 10.66
CA SER A 107 17.53 25.39 11.79
C SER A 107 18.06 26.77 11.38
N MET A 108 17.66 27.79 12.13
CA MET A 108 18.17 29.18 11.94
C MET A 108 19.64 29.32 12.38
N PRO A 109 20.48 30.13 11.66
CA PRO A 109 20.18 30.77 10.38
C PRO A 109 20.35 29.82 9.20
N PHE A 110 19.58 29.98 8.12
CA PHE A 110 19.63 29.15 6.92
C PHE A 110 19.65 30.03 5.66
N SER A 111 20.15 29.47 4.55
CA SER A 111 20.16 30.17 3.27
C SER A 111 18.86 29.92 2.44
N GLY A 112 18.67 30.70 1.37
CA GLY A 112 17.60 30.42 0.41
C GLY A 112 17.74 29.04 -0.24
N PHE A 113 18.97 28.56 -0.45
CA PHE A 113 19.23 27.21 -0.97
C PHE A 113 18.78 26.13 0.03
N ASP A 114 19.08 26.29 1.32
CA ASP A 114 18.65 25.34 2.36
C ASP A 114 17.12 25.28 2.45
N LEU A 115 16.44 26.44 2.42
CA LEU A 115 14.98 26.51 2.42
C LEU A 115 14.38 25.77 1.22
N MET A 116 14.87 26.05 0.00
CA MET A 116 14.36 25.43 -1.22
C MET A 116 14.61 23.93 -1.25
N THR A 117 15.80 23.50 -0.82
CA THR A 117 16.15 22.07 -0.74
C THR A 117 15.25 21.35 0.27
N ARG A 118 15.02 21.96 1.44
CA ARG A 118 14.18 21.36 2.48
C ARG A 118 12.72 21.26 2.02
N ILE A 119 12.17 22.27 1.36
CA ILE A 119 10.83 22.25 0.78
C ILE A 119 10.70 21.12 -0.24
N ALA A 120 11.65 21.00 -1.17
CA ALA A 120 11.61 19.97 -2.19
C ALA A 120 11.71 18.56 -1.60
N THR A 121 12.60 18.34 -0.64
CA THR A 121 12.78 17.05 0.06
C THR A 121 11.55 16.69 0.86
N ALA A 122 11.02 17.60 1.70
CA ALA A 122 9.85 17.32 2.54
C ALA A 122 8.61 16.98 1.70
N ARG A 123 8.40 17.65 0.55
CA ARG A 123 7.32 17.32 -0.38
C ARG A 123 7.49 15.94 -0.99
N LYS A 124 8.68 15.65 -1.53
CA LYS A 124 8.98 14.35 -2.14
C LYS A 124 8.80 13.20 -1.14
N ASP A 125 9.33 13.36 0.06
CA ASP A 125 9.25 12.34 1.10
C ASP A 125 7.80 12.15 1.60
N PHE A 126 7.03 13.25 1.69
CA PHE A 126 5.61 13.21 2.04
C PHE A 126 4.77 12.51 0.96
N GLU A 127 4.96 12.85 -0.32
CA GLU A 127 4.29 12.20 -1.45
C GLU A 127 4.62 10.69 -1.48
N ALA A 128 5.89 10.33 -1.26
CA ALA A 128 6.31 8.93 -1.17
C ALA A 128 5.68 8.20 0.02
N HIS A 129 5.60 8.86 1.19
CA HIS A 129 4.98 8.30 2.39
C HIS A 129 3.46 8.13 2.20
N GLN A 130 2.78 9.11 1.62
CA GLN A 130 1.35 8.99 1.28
C GLN A 130 1.09 7.88 0.27
N ALA A 131 1.90 7.74 -0.76
CA ALA A 131 1.80 6.63 -1.71
C ALA A 131 1.94 5.29 -0.97
N THR A 132 2.92 5.18 -0.06
CA THR A 132 3.16 3.97 0.73
C THR A 132 1.99 3.63 1.66
N THR A 133 1.38 4.63 2.31
CA THR A 133 0.22 4.43 3.22
C THR A 133 -1.09 4.21 2.47
N SER A 134 -1.20 4.60 1.21
CA SER A 134 -2.38 4.37 0.37
C SER A 134 -2.34 3.05 -0.38
N THR A 135 -1.15 2.44 -0.54
CA THR A 135 -1.00 1.15 -1.21
C THR A 135 -1.59 0.04 -0.38
N LYS A 136 -2.42 -0.81 -1.00
CA LYS A 136 -2.99 -2.00 -0.37
C LYS A 136 -2.22 -3.25 -0.76
N VAL A 137 -1.69 -3.94 0.24
CA VAL A 137 -1.04 -5.24 0.07
C VAL A 137 -2.00 -6.34 0.52
N MET A 138 -2.38 -7.20 -0.41
CA MET A 138 -3.31 -8.31 -0.19
C MET A 138 -2.63 -9.61 -0.54
N THR A 139 -2.54 -10.52 0.42
CA THR A 139 -1.99 -11.85 0.21
C THR A 139 -3.13 -12.86 0.06
N VAL A 140 -3.15 -13.59 -1.05
CA VAL A 140 -4.06 -14.72 -1.27
C VAL A 140 -3.38 -15.99 -0.77
N PHE A 141 -3.94 -16.59 0.26
CA PHE A 141 -3.35 -17.70 0.98
C PHE A 141 -4.38 -18.83 1.22
N ALA A 142 -3.91 -20.02 1.39
CA ALA A 142 -4.64 -21.13 2.00
C ALA A 142 -3.65 -22.20 2.47
N PRO A 143 -3.90 -22.84 3.62
CA PRO A 143 -3.05 -23.92 4.13
C PRO A 143 -3.17 -25.22 3.32
N LYS A 144 -4.04 -25.27 2.32
CA LYS A 144 -4.26 -26.40 1.44
C LYS A 144 -4.00 -26.05 -0.03
N GLY A 145 -3.35 -26.95 -0.76
CA GLY A 145 -3.17 -26.83 -2.20
C GLY A 145 -4.46 -27.13 -3.00
N GLY A 146 -4.55 -26.60 -4.23
CA GLY A 146 -5.66 -26.92 -5.16
C GLY A 146 -7.00 -26.23 -4.88
N VAL A 147 -7.07 -25.32 -3.91
CA VAL A 147 -8.28 -24.57 -3.56
C VAL A 147 -8.54 -23.35 -4.46
N GLY A 148 -7.62 -23.05 -5.41
CA GLY A 148 -7.78 -21.98 -6.40
C GLY A 148 -7.06 -20.67 -6.07
N LYS A 149 -6.03 -20.68 -5.21
CA LYS A 149 -5.28 -19.47 -4.83
C LYS A 149 -4.79 -18.64 -6.02
N THR A 150 -3.98 -19.23 -6.88
CA THR A 150 -3.40 -18.56 -8.07
C THR A 150 -4.48 -17.99 -9.00
N THR A 151 -5.55 -18.77 -9.25
CA THR A 151 -6.67 -18.32 -10.07
C THR A 151 -7.38 -17.12 -9.45
N ILE A 152 -7.64 -17.14 -8.14
CA ILE A 152 -8.26 -16.02 -7.41
C ILE A 152 -7.30 -14.83 -7.38
N ALA A 153 -6.02 -15.03 -7.06
CA ALA A 153 -5.03 -13.95 -7.00
C ALA A 153 -4.89 -13.20 -8.34
N PHE A 154 -4.79 -13.93 -9.45
CA PHE A 154 -4.68 -13.32 -10.77
C PHE A 154 -5.94 -12.54 -11.14
N ASN A 155 -7.13 -13.12 -11.01
CA ASN A 155 -8.37 -12.43 -11.34
C ASN A 155 -8.67 -11.27 -10.38
N LEU A 156 -8.30 -11.37 -9.10
CA LEU A 156 -8.40 -10.30 -8.12
C LEU A 156 -7.48 -9.12 -8.49
N ALA A 157 -6.22 -9.39 -8.85
CA ALA A 157 -5.28 -8.35 -9.27
C ALA A 157 -5.79 -7.60 -10.50
N VAL A 158 -6.32 -8.31 -11.49
CA VAL A 158 -6.91 -7.70 -12.69
C VAL A 158 -8.17 -6.90 -12.37
N ALA A 159 -9.04 -7.41 -11.49
CA ALA A 159 -10.23 -6.68 -11.04
C ALA A 159 -9.86 -5.37 -10.31
N LEU A 160 -8.81 -5.38 -9.50
CA LEU A 160 -8.26 -4.17 -8.86
C LEU A 160 -7.71 -3.17 -9.90
N GLY A 161 -7.03 -3.66 -10.93
CA GLY A 161 -6.60 -2.84 -12.06
C GLY A 161 -7.77 -2.17 -12.80
N GLN A 162 -8.93 -2.84 -12.89
CA GLN A 162 -10.16 -2.27 -13.47
C GLN A 162 -10.79 -1.15 -12.59
N LEU A 163 -10.42 -1.06 -11.31
CA LEU A 163 -10.80 0.04 -10.42
C LEU A 163 -9.83 1.23 -10.51
N GLU A 164 -9.07 1.32 -11.62
CA GLU A 164 -8.07 2.37 -11.87
C GLU A 164 -6.90 2.40 -10.87
N LEU A 165 -6.70 1.32 -10.12
CA LEU A 165 -5.54 1.15 -9.26
C LEU A 165 -4.38 0.58 -10.07
N ARG A 166 -3.24 1.26 -10.08
CA ARG A 166 -2.01 0.65 -10.61
C ARG A 166 -1.69 -0.58 -9.78
N THR A 167 -1.78 -1.76 -10.38
CA THR A 167 -1.75 -3.03 -9.66
C THR A 167 -0.58 -3.88 -10.10
N VAL A 168 0.09 -4.52 -9.12
CA VAL A 168 1.10 -5.56 -9.35
C VAL A 168 0.68 -6.86 -8.68
N LEU A 169 0.84 -7.98 -9.39
CA LEU A 169 0.71 -9.34 -8.88
C LEU A 169 2.11 -9.92 -8.63
N ILE A 170 2.35 -10.44 -7.44
CA ILE A 170 3.61 -11.10 -7.07
C ILE A 170 3.38 -12.61 -7.01
N ASP A 171 4.22 -13.36 -7.69
CA ASP A 171 4.32 -14.81 -7.49
C ASP A 171 5.13 -15.10 -6.22
N GLY A 172 4.44 -15.24 -5.10
CA GLY A 172 5.02 -15.58 -3.80
C GLY A 172 5.34 -17.07 -3.63
N SER A 173 4.93 -17.92 -4.60
CA SER A 173 5.30 -19.34 -4.67
C SER A 173 6.69 -19.50 -5.30
N LEU A 174 7.72 -19.01 -4.61
CA LEU A 174 9.06 -18.84 -5.18
C LEU A 174 9.72 -20.12 -5.69
N GLN A 175 9.37 -21.28 -5.14
CA GLN A 175 9.91 -22.58 -5.54
C GLN A 175 9.14 -23.22 -6.71
N PHE A 176 7.82 -23.04 -6.74
CA PHE A 176 6.93 -23.68 -7.70
C PHE A 176 5.95 -22.66 -8.30
N GLY A 177 6.51 -21.53 -8.80
CA GLY A 177 5.71 -20.46 -9.34
C GLY A 177 4.85 -20.88 -10.53
N ASP A 178 3.53 -20.94 -10.33
CA ASP A 178 2.57 -21.36 -11.37
C ASP A 178 2.25 -20.23 -12.35
N LEU A 179 2.49 -18.93 -11.98
CA LEU A 179 2.11 -17.80 -12.81
C LEU A 179 2.88 -17.78 -14.14
N ARG A 180 4.16 -18.14 -14.16
CA ARG A 180 4.95 -18.21 -15.40
C ARG A 180 4.32 -19.16 -16.42
N SER A 181 3.88 -20.32 -15.97
CA SER A 181 3.23 -21.33 -16.82
C SER A 181 1.82 -20.89 -17.25
N LEU A 182 1.03 -20.40 -16.30
CA LEU A 182 -0.34 -19.95 -16.51
C LEU A 182 -0.39 -18.81 -17.55
N LEU A 183 0.53 -17.85 -17.47
CA LEU A 183 0.59 -16.70 -18.36
C LEU A 183 1.41 -16.93 -19.64
N LYS A 184 1.97 -18.14 -19.81
CA LYS A 184 2.82 -18.51 -20.96
C LYS A 184 4.01 -17.58 -21.14
N VAL A 185 4.57 -17.11 -20.02
CA VAL A 185 5.72 -16.19 -20.02
C VAL A 185 6.97 -16.95 -20.47
N PRO A 186 7.83 -16.36 -21.34
CA PRO A 186 9.08 -17.00 -21.75
C PRO A 186 9.95 -17.41 -20.55
N ALA A 187 10.70 -18.49 -20.71
CA ALA A 187 11.53 -19.03 -19.62
C ALA A 187 12.67 -18.09 -19.19
N ASP A 188 13.10 -17.23 -20.11
CA ASP A 188 14.14 -16.21 -19.92
C ASP A 188 13.61 -14.86 -19.43
N ALA A 189 12.30 -14.73 -19.23
CA ALA A 189 11.72 -13.51 -18.66
C ALA A 189 12.23 -13.26 -17.23
N PRO A 190 12.47 -12.00 -16.86
CA PRO A 190 12.98 -11.61 -15.55
C PRO A 190 12.12 -12.12 -14.39
N SER A 191 12.69 -12.11 -13.20
CA SER A 191 12.09 -12.56 -11.95
C SER A 191 12.47 -11.64 -10.80
N ILE A 192 11.95 -11.88 -9.63
CA ILE A 192 12.30 -11.17 -8.40
C ILE A 192 13.82 -11.15 -8.12
N LEU A 193 14.59 -12.12 -8.64
CA LEU A 193 16.05 -12.17 -8.47
C LEU A 193 16.80 -11.15 -9.32
N ASP A 194 16.20 -10.65 -10.39
CA ASP A 194 16.81 -9.69 -11.28
C ASP A 194 16.70 -8.24 -10.75
N LEU A 195 15.97 -8.04 -9.62
CA LEU A 195 15.99 -6.77 -8.90
C LEU A 195 17.33 -6.62 -8.15
N PRO A 196 18.08 -5.53 -8.38
CA PRO A 196 19.33 -5.28 -7.67
C PRO A 196 19.03 -4.94 -6.19
N THR A 197 19.17 -5.93 -5.30
CA THR A 197 18.78 -5.82 -3.88
C THR A 197 19.59 -4.78 -3.09
N ASP A 198 20.80 -4.42 -3.56
CA ASP A 198 21.65 -3.44 -2.87
C ASP A 198 21.35 -1.97 -3.25
N ARG A 199 20.77 -1.71 -4.43
CA ARG A 199 20.45 -0.38 -4.94
C ARG A 199 19.18 -0.40 -5.80
N ILE A 200 18.09 -0.87 -5.25
CA ILE A 200 16.81 -0.91 -5.96
C ILE A 200 16.32 0.52 -6.20
N ALA A 201 16.09 0.89 -7.46
CA ALA A 201 15.44 2.13 -7.86
C ALA A 201 14.10 1.84 -8.55
N GLU A 202 13.20 2.81 -8.55
CA GLU A 202 11.92 2.70 -9.28
C GLU A 202 12.11 2.49 -10.79
N SER A 203 13.24 2.99 -11.35
CA SER A 203 13.64 2.77 -12.75
C SER A 203 13.89 1.30 -13.10
N ASP A 204 14.29 0.49 -12.13
CA ASP A 204 14.67 -0.90 -12.35
C ASP A 204 13.43 -1.80 -12.49
N LEU A 205 12.27 -1.35 -12.01
CA LEU A 205 11.02 -2.11 -12.07
C LEU A 205 10.57 -2.40 -13.51
N GLY A 206 10.79 -1.47 -14.44
CA GLY A 206 10.40 -1.63 -15.85
C GLY A 206 11.12 -2.80 -16.54
N ASP A 207 12.33 -3.14 -16.10
CA ASP A 207 13.16 -4.19 -16.67
C ASP A 207 12.90 -5.57 -16.02
N VAL A 208 12.26 -5.60 -14.84
CA VAL A 208 12.05 -6.84 -14.06
C VAL A 208 10.61 -7.29 -14.04
N LEU A 209 9.67 -6.38 -14.22
CA LEU A 209 8.24 -6.71 -14.19
C LEU A 209 7.74 -7.15 -15.57
N TRP A 210 7.00 -8.25 -15.57
CA TRP A 210 6.24 -8.67 -16.76
C TRP A 210 4.99 -7.81 -16.91
N ARG A 211 4.86 -7.13 -18.04
CA ARG A 211 3.64 -6.38 -18.37
C ARG A 211 2.62 -7.31 -18.99
N ASP A 212 1.57 -7.64 -18.25
CA ASP A 212 0.51 -8.53 -18.72
C ASP A 212 -0.47 -7.78 -19.66
N PRO A 213 -0.99 -8.45 -20.72
CA PRO A 213 -2.00 -7.86 -21.60
C PRO A 213 -3.27 -7.38 -20.89
N SER A 214 -3.57 -7.89 -19.69
CA SER A 214 -4.67 -7.42 -18.84
C SER A 214 -4.49 -6.03 -18.25
N GLY A 215 -3.28 -5.45 -18.39
CA GLY A 215 -2.96 -4.11 -17.93
C GLY A 215 -2.30 -4.04 -16.55
N ILE A 216 -2.12 -5.15 -15.85
CA ILE A 216 -1.36 -5.21 -14.60
C ILE A 216 0.11 -5.55 -14.85
N ASP A 217 0.96 -5.24 -13.88
CA ASP A 217 2.35 -5.68 -13.85
C ASP A 217 2.47 -6.96 -12.99
N ILE A 218 3.40 -7.85 -13.32
CA ILE A 218 3.59 -9.12 -12.60
C ILE A 218 5.07 -9.30 -12.26
N LEU A 219 5.35 -9.53 -10.98
CA LEU A 219 6.66 -9.91 -10.48
C LEU A 219 6.70 -11.44 -10.36
N LEU A 220 7.45 -12.06 -11.25
CA LEU A 220 7.52 -13.52 -11.37
C LEU A 220 8.46 -14.15 -10.34
N ALA A 221 8.15 -15.38 -9.92
CA ALA A 221 9.07 -16.22 -9.17
C ALA A 221 10.30 -16.58 -9.99
N PRO A 222 11.42 -16.99 -9.34
CA PRO A 222 12.59 -17.50 -10.01
C PRO A 222 12.26 -18.65 -10.98
N PRO A 223 12.97 -18.76 -12.11
CA PRO A 223 12.66 -19.80 -13.11
C PRO A 223 13.08 -21.20 -12.69
N ARG A 224 13.89 -21.35 -11.64
CA ARG A 224 14.37 -22.63 -11.11
C ARG A 224 14.30 -22.64 -9.58
N ILE A 225 13.96 -23.81 -9.03
CA ILE A 225 13.72 -24.02 -7.59
C ILE A 225 14.93 -23.62 -6.74
N GLU A 226 16.14 -24.01 -7.20
CA GLU A 226 17.38 -23.76 -6.48
C GLU A 226 17.68 -22.27 -6.34
N MET A 227 17.20 -21.47 -7.28
CA MET A 227 17.38 -20.01 -7.26
C MET A 227 16.51 -19.33 -6.19
N ALA A 228 15.42 -19.96 -5.75
CA ALA A 228 14.57 -19.42 -4.70
C ALA A 228 15.31 -19.32 -3.34
N GLU A 229 16.30 -20.19 -3.09
CA GLU A 229 17.12 -20.18 -1.88
C GLU A 229 18.06 -18.95 -1.78
N MET A 230 18.23 -18.21 -2.88
CA MET A 230 19.03 -16.98 -2.89
C MET A 230 18.29 -15.78 -2.27
N LEU A 231 16.95 -15.88 -2.13
CA LEU A 231 16.12 -14.82 -1.56
C LEU A 231 16.04 -14.94 -0.04
N THR A 232 16.04 -13.80 0.62
CA THR A 232 15.86 -13.67 2.07
C THR A 232 14.59 -12.86 2.38
N SER A 233 14.12 -12.91 3.63
CA SER A 233 13.01 -12.06 4.10
C SER A 233 13.31 -10.56 3.93
N ARG A 234 14.58 -10.14 4.10
CA ARG A 234 15.01 -8.75 3.87
C ARG A 234 14.87 -8.30 2.42
N ASP A 235 15.04 -9.21 1.47
CA ASP A 235 14.86 -8.90 0.05
C ASP A 235 13.38 -8.71 -0.25
N VAL A 236 12.50 -9.51 0.36
CA VAL A 236 11.05 -9.32 0.30
C VAL A 236 10.65 -7.93 0.84
N ASP A 237 11.15 -7.54 2.01
CA ASP A 237 10.87 -6.25 2.63
C ASP A 237 11.28 -5.08 1.72
N LYS A 238 12.49 -5.16 1.12
CA LYS A 238 12.99 -4.15 0.19
C LYS A 238 12.11 -4.04 -1.06
N VAL A 239 11.76 -5.18 -1.67
CA VAL A 239 10.91 -5.24 -2.86
C VAL A 239 9.54 -4.66 -2.57
N LEU A 240 8.89 -5.07 -1.47
CA LEU A 240 7.58 -4.54 -1.10
C LEU A 240 7.62 -3.05 -0.79
N SER A 241 8.66 -2.57 -0.10
CA SER A 241 8.85 -1.14 0.17
C SER A 241 8.99 -0.33 -1.11
N LEU A 242 9.67 -0.87 -2.14
CA LEU A 242 9.78 -0.25 -3.45
C LEU A 242 8.44 -0.24 -4.18
N LEU A 243 7.76 -1.39 -4.24
CA LEU A 243 6.48 -1.53 -4.94
C LEU A 243 5.39 -0.65 -4.33
N ARG A 244 5.38 -0.48 -3.00
CA ARG A 244 4.44 0.43 -2.30
C ARG A 244 4.53 1.89 -2.74
N ARG A 245 5.66 2.34 -3.28
CA ARG A 245 5.83 3.71 -3.79
C ARG A 245 5.21 3.91 -5.18
N VAL A 246 4.98 2.83 -5.91
CA VAL A 246 4.64 2.87 -7.34
C VAL A 246 3.23 2.35 -7.61
N TYR A 247 2.75 1.41 -6.79
CA TYR A 247 1.49 0.71 -6.99
C TYR A 247 0.44 1.11 -5.96
N GLY A 248 -0.81 1.23 -6.38
CA GLY A 248 -1.96 1.43 -5.51
C GLY A 248 -2.46 0.11 -4.89
N ALA A 249 -2.21 -1.02 -5.56
CA ALA A 249 -2.53 -2.36 -5.06
C ALA A 249 -1.42 -3.35 -5.36
N ILE A 250 -1.10 -4.20 -4.39
CA ILE A 250 -0.16 -5.32 -4.50
C ILE A 250 -0.93 -6.58 -4.09
N VAL A 251 -1.03 -7.54 -5.01
CA VAL A 251 -1.61 -8.86 -4.73
C VAL A 251 -0.49 -9.88 -4.71
N ILE A 252 -0.46 -10.76 -3.72
CA ILE A 252 0.58 -11.78 -3.55
C ILE A 252 -0.08 -13.17 -3.61
N ASP A 253 0.28 -13.98 -4.60
CA ASP A 253 -0.13 -15.38 -4.69
C ASP A 253 0.81 -16.24 -3.86
N MET A 254 0.31 -16.85 -2.79
CA MET A 254 1.13 -17.55 -1.80
C MET A 254 1.06 -19.07 -1.91
N PRO A 255 2.17 -19.79 -1.61
CA PRO A 255 2.14 -21.24 -1.42
C PRO A 255 1.32 -21.62 -0.17
N SER A 256 1.12 -22.93 0.04
CA SER A 256 0.30 -23.43 1.17
C SER A 256 1.10 -23.73 2.44
N HIS A 257 2.38 -23.37 2.48
CA HIS A 257 3.25 -23.60 3.64
C HIS A 257 3.81 -22.28 4.18
N LEU A 258 4.21 -22.28 5.44
CA LEU A 258 4.86 -21.15 6.08
C LEU A 258 6.37 -21.41 6.22
N ASN A 259 7.14 -20.40 5.85
CA ASN A 259 8.57 -20.26 6.11
C ASN A 259 8.87 -18.77 6.35
N ASP A 260 10.11 -18.41 6.64
CA ASP A 260 10.49 -17.03 6.98
C ASP A 260 10.17 -16.03 5.84
N ILE A 261 10.32 -16.42 4.59
CA ILE A 261 10.01 -15.59 3.42
C ILE A 261 8.49 -15.39 3.31
N ASN A 262 7.73 -16.48 3.46
CA ASN A 262 6.27 -16.42 3.38
C ASN A 262 5.69 -15.62 4.55
N LEU A 263 6.28 -15.70 5.74
CA LEU A 263 5.91 -14.86 6.87
C LEU A 263 6.20 -13.39 6.60
N ALA A 264 7.32 -13.04 5.94
CA ALA A 264 7.61 -11.66 5.57
C ALA A 264 6.53 -11.08 4.63
N PHE A 265 6.03 -11.85 3.66
CA PHE A 265 4.89 -11.43 2.82
C PHE A 265 3.61 -11.24 3.64
N LEU A 266 3.31 -12.18 4.54
CA LEU A 266 2.13 -12.09 5.40
C LEU A 266 2.22 -10.92 6.40
N ASP A 267 3.40 -10.68 6.98
CA ASP A 267 3.65 -9.56 7.89
C ASP A 267 3.42 -8.21 7.21
N ALA A 268 3.91 -8.07 5.99
CA ALA A 268 3.77 -6.86 5.18
C ALA A 268 2.36 -6.64 4.62
N SER A 269 1.46 -7.63 4.70
CA SER A 269 0.12 -7.54 4.13
C SER A 269 -0.83 -6.74 5.01
N ASP A 270 -1.67 -5.92 4.39
CA ASP A 270 -2.79 -5.21 5.03
C ASP A 270 -4.00 -6.15 5.21
N ALA A 271 -4.17 -7.10 4.28
CA ALA A 271 -5.19 -8.15 4.36
C ALA A 271 -4.65 -9.49 3.87
N ILE A 272 -5.02 -10.57 4.56
CA ILE A 272 -4.78 -11.96 4.16
C ILE A 272 -6.13 -12.54 3.71
N VAL A 273 -6.29 -12.74 2.41
CA VAL A 273 -7.48 -13.37 1.83
C VAL A 273 -7.28 -14.87 1.88
N GLU A 274 -7.80 -15.51 2.91
CA GLU A 274 -7.68 -16.95 3.10
C GLU A 274 -8.78 -17.69 2.36
N ILE A 275 -8.38 -18.51 1.37
CA ILE A 275 -9.32 -19.28 0.55
C ILE A 275 -9.78 -20.53 1.28
N VAL A 276 -11.08 -20.69 1.41
CA VAL A 276 -11.75 -21.81 2.04
C VAL A 276 -12.67 -22.49 1.02
N THR A 277 -12.79 -23.81 1.08
CA THR A 277 -13.78 -24.61 0.32
C THR A 277 -14.59 -25.46 1.29
N TYR A 278 -15.80 -25.90 0.88
CA TYR A 278 -16.72 -26.69 1.73
C TYR A 278 -16.29 -28.16 1.88
N ASP A 279 -15.00 -28.43 1.99
CA ASP A 279 -14.50 -29.77 2.32
C ASP A 279 -13.88 -29.81 3.73
N SER A 280 -14.04 -30.93 4.44
CA SER A 280 -13.65 -31.09 5.83
C SER A 280 -12.16 -30.84 6.09
N THR A 281 -11.30 -31.22 5.15
CA THR A 281 -9.85 -31.06 5.30
C THR A 281 -9.43 -29.62 5.14
N THR A 282 -10.05 -28.85 4.24
CA THR A 282 -9.80 -27.42 4.13
C THR A 282 -10.23 -26.70 5.40
N ILE A 283 -11.43 -26.98 5.90
CA ILE A 283 -11.95 -26.36 7.12
C ILE A 283 -11.05 -26.67 8.32
N HIS A 284 -10.66 -27.94 8.50
CA HIS A 284 -9.73 -28.32 9.57
C HIS A 284 -8.42 -27.53 9.51
N ASN A 285 -7.81 -27.44 8.32
CA ASN A 285 -6.55 -26.72 8.13
C ASN A 285 -6.72 -25.22 8.35
N THR A 286 -7.85 -24.64 7.92
CA THR A 286 -8.16 -23.21 8.14
C THR A 286 -8.30 -22.89 9.63
N VAL A 287 -8.98 -23.75 10.40
CA VAL A 287 -9.09 -23.57 11.87
C VAL A 287 -7.72 -23.63 12.53
N ALA A 288 -6.88 -24.62 12.18
CA ALA A 288 -5.51 -24.72 12.69
C ALA A 288 -4.66 -23.50 12.30
N MET A 289 -4.86 -22.97 11.10
CA MET A 289 -4.16 -21.77 10.65
C MET A 289 -4.64 -20.52 11.40
N ALA A 290 -5.93 -20.38 11.69
CA ALA A 290 -6.46 -19.31 12.51
C ALA A 290 -5.83 -19.27 13.91
N ASP A 291 -5.62 -20.45 14.52
CA ASP A 291 -4.91 -20.55 15.79
C ASP A 291 -3.43 -20.16 15.68
N THR A 292 -2.78 -20.52 14.59
CA THR A 292 -1.40 -20.12 14.27
C THR A 292 -1.31 -18.61 14.12
N PHE A 293 -2.15 -18.00 13.31
CA PHE A 293 -2.18 -16.53 13.11
C PHE A 293 -2.41 -15.77 14.42
N ARG A 294 -3.29 -16.29 15.28
CA ARG A 294 -3.52 -15.72 16.62
C ARG A 294 -2.27 -15.83 17.49
N SER A 295 -1.56 -16.96 17.45
CA SER A 295 -0.37 -17.19 18.27
C SER A 295 0.81 -16.30 17.89
N ILE A 296 0.94 -15.93 16.60
CA ILE A 296 1.96 -14.99 16.10
C ILE A 296 1.51 -13.53 16.18
N GLY A 297 0.30 -13.25 16.72
CA GLY A 297 -0.15 -11.91 17.03
C GLY A 297 -0.90 -11.19 15.90
N TYR A 298 -1.33 -11.88 14.85
CA TYR A 298 -2.13 -11.22 13.81
C TYR A 298 -3.54 -10.88 14.32
N PRO A 299 -3.99 -9.63 14.13
CA PRO A 299 -5.35 -9.27 14.50
C PRO A 299 -6.36 -10.01 13.62
N ALA A 300 -7.49 -10.41 14.20
CA ALA A 300 -8.53 -11.14 13.47
C ALA A 300 -9.04 -10.38 12.23
N THR A 301 -8.96 -9.04 12.26
CA THR A 301 -9.35 -8.16 11.16
C THR A 301 -8.39 -8.22 9.96
N LYS A 302 -7.16 -8.71 10.14
CA LYS A 302 -6.19 -8.88 9.05
C LYS A 302 -6.55 -10.05 8.14
N VAL A 303 -7.21 -11.10 8.67
CA VAL A 303 -7.61 -12.28 7.90
C VAL A 303 -9.03 -12.09 7.38
N ARG A 304 -9.23 -12.27 6.07
CA ARG A 304 -10.53 -12.26 5.39
C ARG A 304 -10.78 -13.62 4.76
N TYR A 305 -11.84 -14.30 5.18
CA TYR A 305 -12.17 -15.60 4.61
C TYR A 305 -12.95 -15.43 3.32
N LEU A 306 -12.45 -16.09 2.27
CA LEU A 306 -13.14 -16.17 0.96
C LEU A 306 -13.53 -17.62 0.69
N ILE A 307 -14.82 -17.90 0.66
CA ILE A 307 -15.32 -19.19 0.23
C ILE A 307 -15.24 -19.27 -1.29
N ASN A 308 -14.39 -20.13 -1.80
CA ASN A 308 -14.31 -20.45 -3.21
C ASN A 308 -15.20 -21.67 -3.51
N ARG A 309 -15.79 -21.70 -4.70
CA ARG A 309 -16.77 -22.73 -5.12
C ARG A 309 -17.97 -22.78 -4.17
N ALA A 310 -18.50 -21.62 -3.82
CA ALA A 310 -19.50 -21.43 -2.77
C ALA A 310 -20.88 -22.10 -3.06
N ASP A 311 -21.13 -22.47 -4.31
CA ASP A 311 -22.33 -23.15 -4.82
C ASP A 311 -22.10 -24.64 -5.11
N SER A 312 -20.91 -25.19 -4.79
CA SER A 312 -20.62 -26.62 -5.07
C SER A 312 -21.47 -27.54 -4.19
N PRO A 313 -22.16 -28.50 -4.75
CA PRO A 313 -22.99 -29.41 -3.99
C PRO A 313 -22.17 -30.43 -3.19
N GLY A 314 -22.72 -30.92 -2.07
CA GLY A 314 -22.19 -32.06 -1.31
C GLY A 314 -21.05 -31.71 -0.32
N GLY A 315 -20.85 -30.44 -0.05
CA GLY A 315 -19.89 -29.95 0.96
C GLY A 315 -20.49 -29.90 2.37
N ILE A 316 -19.67 -29.43 3.31
CA ILE A 316 -20.11 -29.08 4.68
C ILE A 316 -21.06 -27.89 4.59
N ASP A 317 -22.08 -27.84 5.46
CA ASP A 317 -23.03 -26.73 5.53
C ASP A 317 -22.31 -25.41 5.91
N ALA A 318 -22.80 -24.32 5.36
CA ALA A 318 -22.31 -22.98 5.66
C ALA A 318 -22.35 -22.65 7.16
N ILE A 319 -23.39 -23.12 7.86
CA ILE A 319 -23.56 -22.94 9.32
C ILE A 319 -22.47 -23.68 10.09
N ASP A 320 -22.11 -24.88 9.65
CA ASP A 320 -21.04 -25.65 10.30
C ASP A 320 -19.67 -25.05 10.04
N LEU A 321 -19.45 -24.47 8.84
CA LEU A 321 -18.25 -23.68 8.56
C LEU A 321 -18.16 -22.45 9.46
N GLU A 322 -19.23 -21.65 9.56
CA GLU A 322 -19.28 -20.47 10.42
C GLU A 322 -19.01 -20.83 11.88
N ARG A 323 -19.59 -21.96 12.36
CA ARG A 323 -19.34 -22.47 13.72
C ARG A 323 -17.87 -22.87 13.90
N ALA A 324 -17.28 -23.53 12.92
CA ALA A 324 -15.88 -23.96 12.99
C ALA A 324 -14.90 -22.76 12.98
N LEU A 325 -15.17 -21.73 12.21
CA LEU A 325 -14.35 -20.51 12.11
C LEU A 325 -14.64 -19.52 13.25
N GLY A 326 -15.77 -19.65 13.96
CA GLY A 326 -16.23 -18.71 14.98
C GLY A 326 -16.69 -17.37 14.45
N ARG A 327 -16.83 -17.24 13.12
CA ARG A 327 -17.30 -16.02 12.43
C ARG A 327 -17.83 -16.32 11.03
N VAL A 328 -18.65 -15.43 10.50
CA VAL A 328 -19.15 -15.49 9.12
C VAL A 328 -18.03 -15.13 8.16
N PRO A 329 -17.74 -15.98 7.13
CA PRO A 329 -16.81 -15.60 6.06
C PRO A 329 -17.29 -14.36 5.30
N GLU A 330 -16.38 -13.45 5.04
CA GLU A 330 -16.70 -12.14 4.46
C GLU A 330 -17.04 -12.23 2.99
N HIS A 331 -16.38 -13.12 2.25
CA HIS A 331 -16.46 -13.19 0.80
C HIS A 331 -16.87 -14.57 0.29
N ARG A 332 -17.55 -14.59 -0.84
CA ARG A 332 -17.96 -15.82 -1.53
C ARG A 332 -17.79 -15.66 -3.04
N VAL A 333 -17.31 -16.72 -3.68
CA VAL A 333 -17.12 -16.80 -5.12
C VAL A 333 -17.73 -18.12 -5.60
N VAL A 334 -18.66 -18.06 -6.55
CA VAL A 334 -19.31 -19.24 -7.13
C VAL A 334 -18.36 -20.06 -8.01
N SER A 335 -18.72 -21.30 -8.28
CA SER A 335 -17.95 -22.19 -9.16
C SER A 335 -18.30 -21.94 -10.63
N ASP A 336 -17.27 -21.87 -11.47
CA ASP A 336 -17.40 -22.04 -12.92
C ASP A 336 -16.18 -22.79 -13.45
N GLY A 337 -16.19 -24.10 -13.25
CA GLY A 337 -15.05 -24.96 -13.58
C GLY A 337 -14.66 -24.91 -15.06
N LEU A 338 -15.61 -24.77 -15.97
CA LEU A 338 -15.34 -24.68 -17.41
C LEU A 338 -14.62 -23.38 -17.75
N LEU A 339 -15.15 -22.26 -17.31
CA LEU A 339 -14.58 -20.94 -17.56
C LEU A 339 -13.19 -20.80 -16.90
N VAL A 340 -13.01 -21.34 -15.68
CA VAL A 340 -11.70 -21.34 -14.98
C VAL A 340 -10.67 -22.16 -15.75
N VAL A 341 -11.02 -23.37 -16.22
CA VAL A 341 -10.10 -24.20 -17.01
C VAL A 341 -9.73 -23.53 -18.32
N GLN A 342 -10.69 -22.93 -19.01
CA GLN A 342 -10.44 -22.19 -20.25
C GLN A 342 -9.54 -20.98 -19.99
N SER A 343 -9.84 -20.16 -19.00
CA SER A 343 -9.07 -19.00 -18.58
C SER A 343 -7.60 -19.37 -18.27
N ASN A 344 -7.41 -20.42 -17.47
CA ASN A 344 -6.06 -20.88 -17.11
C ASN A 344 -5.29 -21.43 -18.32
N ASN A 345 -5.94 -22.17 -19.22
CA ASN A 345 -5.30 -22.70 -20.42
C ASN A 345 -4.95 -21.62 -21.44
N GLU A 346 -5.74 -20.57 -21.53
CA GLU A 346 -5.51 -19.46 -22.46
C GLU A 346 -4.55 -18.42 -21.88
N GLY A 347 -4.38 -18.38 -20.55
CA GLY A 347 -3.64 -17.33 -19.85
C GLY A 347 -4.39 -15.99 -19.83
N VAL A 348 -5.71 -16.02 -20.05
CA VAL A 348 -6.57 -14.83 -20.06
C VAL A 348 -7.49 -14.85 -18.84
N PRO A 349 -7.45 -13.83 -17.97
CA PRO A 349 -8.27 -13.83 -16.75
C PRO A 349 -9.75 -13.76 -17.10
N PHE A 350 -10.57 -14.59 -16.45
CA PHE A 350 -12.00 -14.69 -16.74
C PHE A 350 -12.78 -13.40 -16.45
N VAL A 351 -12.27 -12.53 -15.53
CA VAL A 351 -12.84 -11.20 -15.27
C VAL A 351 -12.78 -10.28 -16.48
N LEU A 352 -11.88 -10.55 -17.44
CA LEU A 352 -11.80 -9.88 -18.74
C LEU A 352 -12.51 -10.67 -19.85
N ALA A 353 -12.25 -11.99 -19.93
CA ALA A 353 -12.79 -12.85 -21.00
C ALA A 353 -14.32 -12.94 -20.92
N ASN A 354 -14.88 -13.04 -19.71
CA ASN A 354 -16.33 -13.09 -19.50
C ASN A 354 -16.73 -12.23 -18.28
N PRO A 355 -16.77 -10.90 -18.42
CA PRO A 355 -16.99 -9.98 -17.31
C PRO A 355 -18.39 -10.05 -16.68
N ALA A 356 -19.36 -10.66 -17.36
CA ALA A 356 -20.74 -10.84 -16.90
C ALA A 356 -20.99 -12.21 -16.24
N ALA A 357 -20.03 -13.13 -16.30
CA ALA A 357 -20.16 -14.43 -15.63
C ALA A 357 -20.30 -14.23 -14.10
N PRO A 358 -21.13 -15.03 -13.41
CA PRO A 358 -21.33 -14.90 -11.96
C PRO A 358 -20.02 -14.91 -11.17
N ILE A 359 -19.07 -15.78 -11.52
CA ILE A 359 -17.74 -15.85 -10.89
C ILE A 359 -16.96 -14.54 -11.08
N SER A 360 -17.06 -13.91 -12.26
CA SER A 360 -16.39 -12.61 -12.55
C SER A 360 -17.00 -11.46 -11.76
N VAL A 361 -18.33 -11.46 -11.64
CA VAL A 361 -19.07 -10.47 -10.82
C VAL A 361 -18.67 -10.61 -9.35
N ASP A 362 -18.58 -11.83 -8.84
CA ASP A 362 -18.16 -12.08 -7.46
C ASP A 362 -16.74 -11.59 -7.20
N ILE A 363 -15.77 -11.88 -8.07
CA ILE A 363 -14.38 -11.39 -7.91
C ILE A 363 -14.32 -9.86 -7.93
N LYS A 364 -15.06 -9.20 -8.83
CA LYS A 364 -15.11 -7.73 -8.88
C LYS A 364 -15.70 -7.14 -7.61
N ARG A 365 -16.74 -7.78 -7.06
CA ARG A 365 -17.31 -7.39 -5.77
C ARG A 365 -16.29 -7.56 -4.63
N VAL A 366 -15.59 -8.69 -4.56
CA VAL A 366 -14.53 -8.92 -3.57
C VAL A 366 -13.43 -7.86 -3.68
N ALA A 367 -12.98 -7.52 -4.89
CA ALA A 367 -11.99 -6.47 -5.12
C ALA A 367 -12.44 -5.12 -4.57
N ALA A 368 -13.69 -4.72 -4.84
CA ALA A 368 -14.26 -3.47 -4.33
C ALA A 368 -14.39 -3.49 -2.80
N GLU A 369 -14.91 -4.57 -2.22
CA GLU A 369 -15.08 -4.73 -0.77
C GLU A 369 -13.75 -4.69 -0.01
N LEU A 370 -12.68 -5.26 -0.54
CA LEU A 370 -11.35 -5.25 0.06
C LEU A 370 -10.74 -3.83 0.11
N ILE A 371 -11.04 -2.99 -0.87
CA ILE A 371 -10.60 -1.58 -0.89
C ILE A 371 -11.45 -0.72 0.03
N ASP A 372 -12.79 -0.89 0.02
CA ASP A 372 -13.72 -0.07 0.79
C ASP A 372 -13.69 -0.40 2.30
N ALA A 373 -13.51 -1.65 2.68
CA ALA A 373 -13.38 -2.05 4.08
C ALA A 373 -12.25 -1.30 4.81
N ASP A 374 -11.17 -1.01 4.09
CA ASP A 374 -10.05 -0.27 4.65
C ASP A 374 -10.29 1.24 4.73
N ARG A 375 -11.05 1.81 3.79
CA ARG A 375 -11.49 3.21 3.90
C ARG A 375 -12.37 3.41 5.13
N LEU A 376 -13.25 2.46 5.42
CA LEU A 376 -14.12 2.47 6.61
C LEU A 376 -13.33 2.22 7.90
N ALA A 377 -12.36 1.31 7.92
CA ALA A 377 -11.49 1.07 9.07
C ALA A 377 -10.62 2.29 9.39
N THR A 378 -10.07 2.94 8.37
CA THR A 378 -9.30 4.18 8.52
C THR A 378 -10.15 5.34 9.04
N ALA A 379 -11.42 5.43 8.62
CA ALA A 379 -12.37 6.42 9.12
C ALA A 379 -12.78 6.15 10.59
N ALA A 380 -12.97 4.87 10.97
CA ALA A 380 -13.33 4.48 12.33
C ALA A 380 -12.17 4.65 13.35
N THR A 381 -10.92 4.51 12.91
CA THR A 381 -9.72 4.76 13.76
C THR A 381 -9.45 6.26 13.93
N ARG A 382 -10.06 7.11 13.07
CA ARG A 382 -9.98 8.58 13.09
C ARG A 382 -11.13 9.28 13.77
N ALA A 383 -12.18 8.53 14.19
CA ALA A 383 -13.34 9.02 14.96
C ALA A 383 -13.17 8.67 16.45
#